data_24a1d64188e59e3e9abde1cb30c24c99
#
_entry.id   24a1d64188e59e3e9abde1cb30c24c99
#
_cell.length_a   1.000
_cell.length_b   1.000
_cell.length_c   1.000
_cell.angle_alpha   90.00
_cell.angle_beta   90.00
_cell.angle_gamma   90.00
#
_symmetry.space_group_name_H-M   'P 1'
#
loop_
_entity.id
_entity.type
_entity.pdbx_description
1 polymer ?
#
loop_
_entity_poly.entity_id
_entity_poly.type
_entity_poly.pdbx_seq_one_letter_code
_entity_poly.pdbx_strand_id
1 'polypeptide(L)'
;MNQATQRLTLRKGEKLRHRSLVDPLFREGQTLYEFPIRLTWRALDEEKLEATFCDHVPDRIDSVQMLITVPKKKRRHAVDRVLMRRRIREAWRLNRLPLKQALEANPDVRTLSVALIYLSDKNEPYSTIERKIRLLLRKLSAKIDSTASKEA
;
A
#
# COMPACT_ATOMS: atom_id res chain seq x y z
N MET A 1 12.06 9.67 25.30
CA MET A 1 11.43 9.78 23.99
C MET A 1 12.14 8.92 22.99
N ASN A 2 11.48 7.88 22.61
CA ASN A 2 12.12 6.89 21.78
C ASN A 2 11.70 7.00 20.32
N GLN A 3 12.14 8.07 19.68
CA GLN A 3 12.04 8.15 18.23
C GLN A 3 12.83 7.01 17.57
N ALA A 4 13.80 6.48 18.28
CA ALA A 4 14.58 5.32 17.83
C ALA A 4 13.74 4.03 17.71
N THR A 5 12.55 3.98 18.29
CA THR A 5 11.67 2.80 18.18
C THR A 5 10.76 2.84 16.97
N GLN A 6 10.67 3.97 16.28
CA GLN A 6 9.91 4.03 15.03
C GLN A 6 10.78 3.50 13.89
N ARG A 7 10.69 2.21 13.69
CA ARG A 7 11.44 1.57 12.61
C ARG A 7 10.80 1.88 11.26
N LEU A 8 11.54 2.57 10.42
CA LEU A 8 11.11 2.84 9.05
C LEU A 8 11.32 1.65 8.12
N THR A 9 12.03 0.62 8.59
CA THR A 9 12.29 -0.59 7.80
C THR A 9 11.00 -1.34 7.49
N LEU A 10 10.80 -1.70 6.25
CA LEU A 10 9.64 -2.51 5.84
C LEU A 10 9.82 -3.95 6.32
N ARG A 11 8.87 -4.43 7.10
CA ARG A 11 8.86 -5.79 7.63
C ARG A 11 8.21 -6.74 6.62
N LYS A 12 8.41 -8.04 6.81
CA LYS A 12 7.79 -9.06 5.96
C LYS A 12 6.27 -8.94 5.93
N GLY A 13 5.66 -8.63 7.08
CA GLY A 13 4.21 -8.48 7.18
C GLY A 13 3.65 -7.27 6.44
N GLU A 14 4.50 -6.31 6.08
CA GLU A 14 4.11 -5.14 5.30
C GLU A 14 4.21 -5.37 3.79
N LYS A 15 4.71 -6.52 3.36
CA LYS A 15 4.80 -6.87 1.94
C LYS A 15 3.62 -7.74 1.55
N LEU A 16 2.85 -7.28 0.57
CA LEU A 16 1.68 -8.00 0.08
C LEU A 16 2.15 -9.10 -0.86
N ARG A 17 2.02 -10.36 -0.42
CA ARG A 17 2.51 -11.52 -1.16
C ARG A 17 1.47 -12.60 -1.39
N HIS A 18 0.46 -12.68 -0.53
CA HIS A 18 -0.53 -13.74 -0.62
C HIS A 18 -1.47 -13.50 -1.79
N ARG A 19 -1.49 -14.43 -2.73
CA ARG A 19 -2.32 -14.36 -3.92
C ARG A 19 -3.80 -14.21 -3.57
N SER A 20 -4.21 -14.83 -2.48
CA SER A 20 -5.59 -14.72 -1.96
C SER A 20 -5.98 -13.29 -1.62
N LEU A 21 -5.00 -12.43 -1.31
CA LEU A 21 -5.23 -11.02 -1.05
C LEU A 21 -5.02 -10.17 -2.29
N VAL A 22 -4.08 -10.56 -3.15
CA VAL A 22 -3.71 -9.78 -4.34
C VAL A 22 -4.82 -9.82 -5.40
N ASP A 23 -5.32 -11.00 -5.72
CA ASP A 23 -6.33 -11.15 -6.78
C ASP A 23 -7.61 -10.36 -6.48
N PRO A 24 -8.20 -10.44 -5.27
CA PRO A 24 -9.36 -9.62 -4.95
C PRO A 24 -9.07 -8.12 -4.93
N LEU A 25 -7.84 -7.73 -4.57
CA LEU A 25 -7.44 -6.32 -4.58
C LEU A 25 -7.59 -5.72 -5.98
N PHE A 26 -7.07 -6.40 -7.00
CA PHE A 26 -7.17 -5.91 -8.37
C PHE A 26 -8.58 -6.02 -8.94
N ARG A 27 -9.37 -6.97 -8.47
CA ARG A 27 -10.73 -7.20 -8.96
C ARG A 27 -11.76 -6.26 -8.31
N GLU A 28 -11.63 -5.99 -7.02
CA GLU A 28 -12.64 -5.29 -6.22
C GLU A 28 -12.14 -4.00 -5.57
N GLY A 29 -10.84 -3.71 -5.63
CA GLY A 29 -10.24 -2.58 -4.97
C GLY A 29 -10.65 -1.23 -5.54
N GLN A 30 -10.59 -0.21 -4.71
CA GLN A 30 -10.80 1.17 -5.13
C GLN A 30 -9.49 1.76 -5.61
N THR A 31 -9.56 2.75 -6.49
CA THR A 31 -8.38 3.30 -7.15
C THR A 31 -8.26 4.80 -6.91
N LEU A 32 -7.04 5.24 -6.64
CA LEU A 32 -6.66 6.65 -6.56
C LEU A 32 -5.54 6.91 -7.57
N TYR A 33 -5.56 8.09 -8.19
CA TYR A 33 -4.58 8.46 -9.19
C TYR A 33 -3.81 9.70 -8.79
N GLU A 34 -2.51 9.62 -8.86
CA GLU A 34 -1.59 10.76 -8.85
C GLU A 34 -0.46 10.40 -9.80
N PHE A 35 -0.60 10.76 -11.08
CA PHE A 35 0.41 10.42 -12.07
C PHE A 35 1.82 10.77 -11.56
N PRO A 36 2.81 9.89 -11.67
CA PRO A 36 2.82 8.64 -12.44
C PRO A 36 2.42 7.38 -11.66
N ILE A 37 1.72 7.51 -10.55
CA ILE A 37 1.36 6.39 -9.68
C ILE A 37 -0.16 6.21 -9.66
N ARG A 38 -0.59 4.95 -9.80
CA ARG A 38 -1.96 4.54 -9.53
C ARG A 38 -1.93 3.67 -8.26
N LEU A 39 -2.76 4.01 -7.30
CA LEU A 39 -2.87 3.26 -6.06
C LEU A 39 -4.22 2.55 -6.04
N THR A 40 -4.21 1.25 -5.89
CA THR A 40 -5.41 0.43 -5.70
C THR A 40 -5.39 -0.11 -4.28
N TRP A 41 -6.52 -0.03 -3.57
CA TRP A 41 -6.58 -0.43 -2.18
C TRP A 41 -7.87 -1.16 -1.86
N ARG A 42 -7.80 -2.02 -0.85
CA ARG A 42 -8.94 -2.78 -0.34
C ARG A 42 -8.76 -2.96 1.17
N ALA A 43 -9.77 -2.55 1.94
CA ALA A 43 -9.76 -2.74 3.39
C ALA A 43 -10.44 -4.05 3.75
N LEU A 44 -9.84 -4.81 4.65
CA LEU A 44 -10.39 -6.07 5.15
C LEU A 44 -10.59 -5.96 6.66
N ASP A 45 -11.79 -6.32 7.13
CA ASP A 45 -12.03 -6.53 8.55
C ASP A 45 -11.57 -7.95 8.93
N GLU A 46 -11.69 -8.28 10.21
CA GLU A 46 -11.26 -9.60 10.70
C GLU A 46 -12.03 -10.73 10.03
N GLU A 47 -13.33 -10.53 9.84
CA GLU A 47 -14.21 -11.53 9.22
C GLU A 47 -13.82 -11.79 7.76
N LYS A 48 -13.59 -10.73 6.98
CA LYS A 48 -13.17 -10.86 5.59
C LYS A 48 -11.81 -11.51 5.47
N LEU A 49 -10.91 -11.19 6.38
CA LEU A 49 -9.57 -11.77 6.40
C LEU A 49 -9.64 -13.26 6.67
N GLU A 50 -10.43 -13.68 7.66
CA GLU A 50 -10.63 -15.08 7.99
C GLU A 50 -11.28 -15.85 6.81
N ALA A 51 -12.25 -15.24 6.15
CA ALA A 51 -12.89 -15.83 4.98
C ALA A 51 -11.92 -15.99 3.81
N THR A 52 -10.93 -15.09 3.68
CA THR A 52 -9.92 -15.17 2.63
C THR A 52 -8.98 -16.36 2.84
N PHE A 53 -8.62 -16.63 4.09
CA PHE A 53 -7.73 -17.73 4.48
C PHE A 53 -8.56 -18.79 5.21
N CYS A 54 -9.17 -19.70 4.46
CA CYS A 54 -10.12 -20.67 5.02
C CYS A 54 -9.56 -21.54 6.13
N ASP A 55 -8.28 -21.89 6.07
CA ASP A 55 -7.66 -22.79 7.03
C ASP A 55 -6.97 -22.06 8.18
N HIS A 56 -6.17 -21.08 7.85
CA HIS A 56 -5.35 -20.37 8.84
C HIS A 56 -4.89 -19.02 8.32
N VAL A 57 -5.19 -17.97 9.06
CA VAL A 57 -4.69 -16.63 8.75
C VAL A 57 -3.20 -16.58 9.09
N PRO A 58 -2.33 -16.20 8.14
CA PRO A 58 -0.90 -16.09 8.44
C PRO A 58 -0.62 -15.14 9.59
N ASP A 59 0.38 -15.47 10.40
CA ASP A 59 0.70 -14.71 11.61
C ASP A 59 1.27 -13.32 11.34
N ARG A 60 1.86 -13.13 10.16
CA ARG A 60 2.59 -11.89 9.86
C ARG A 60 1.86 -11.04 8.83
N ILE A 61 0.63 -10.65 9.15
CA ILE A 61 -0.13 -9.70 8.35
C ILE A 61 -0.23 -8.40 9.14
N ASP A 62 0.48 -7.38 8.71
CA ASP A 62 0.45 -6.07 9.35
C ASP A 62 -0.81 -5.29 8.96
N SER A 63 -1.02 -4.17 9.62
CA SER A 63 -2.19 -3.30 9.40
C SER A 63 -2.26 -2.76 7.98
N VAL A 64 -1.14 -2.64 7.29
CA VAL A 64 -1.08 -2.29 5.88
C VAL A 64 -0.05 -3.16 5.18
N GLN A 65 -0.43 -3.70 4.03
CA GLN A 65 0.47 -4.46 3.17
C GLN A 65 0.48 -3.84 1.79
N MET A 66 1.65 -3.74 1.17
CA MET A 66 1.75 -3.14 -0.15
C MET A 66 2.57 -3.98 -1.11
N LEU A 67 2.24 -3.85 -2.39
CA LEU A 67 3.05 -4.36 -3.48
C LEU A 67 3.30 -3.25 -4.49
N ILE A 68 4.36 -3.38 -5.25
CA ILE A 68 4.74 -2.40 -6.26
C ILE A 68 4.84 -3.10 -7.59
N THR A 69 4.19 -2.54 -8.61
CA THR A 69 4.23 -3.05 -9.97
C THR A 69 4.73 -1.97 -10.91
N VAL A 70 5.78 -2.28 -11.65
CA VAL A 70 6.25 -1.45 -12.75
C VAL A 70 6.04 -2.27 -14.02
N PRO A 71 4.96 -1.99 -14.79
CA PRO A 71 4.63 -2.82 -15.94
C PRO A 71 5.71 -2.79 -17.02
N LYS A 72 5.96 -3.94 -17.64
CA LYS A 72 6.94 -4.08 -18.70
C LYS A 72 6.62 -3.19 -19.89
N LYS A 73 5.35 -2.94 -20.14
CA LYS A 73 4.89 -2.03 -21.19
C LYS A 73 5.36 -0.60 -20.98
N LYS A 74 5.47 -0.17 -19.73
CA LYS A 74 5.87 1.20 -19.39
C LYS A 74 7.39 1.33 -19.32
N ARG A 75 8.07 0.36 -18.69
CA ARG A 75 9.53 0.35 -18.59
C ARG A 75 10.06 -0.99 -19.10
N ARG A 76 10.56 -0.97 -20.31
CA ARG A 76 10.96 -2.13 -21.08
C ARG A 76 12.13 -2.89 -20.47
N HIS A 77 13.12 -2.14 -19.98
CA HIS A 77 14.34 -2.72 -19.45
C HIS A 77 14.23 -3.03 -17.96
N ALA A 78 14.75 -4.20 -17.58
CA ALA A 78 14.70 -4.65 -16.19
C ALA A 78 15.38 -3.67 -15.23
N VAL A 79 16.46 -3.05 -15.64
CA VAL A 79 17.20 -2.06 -14.85
C VAL A 79 16.30 -0.88 -14.49
N ASP A 80 15.53 -0.39 -15.45
CA ASP A 80 14.61 0.72 -15.22
C ASP A 80 13.47 0.35 -14.29
N ARG A 81 12.93 -0.87 -14.43
CA ARG A 81 11.89 -1.35 -13.54
C ARG A 81 12.38 -1.48 -12.11
N VAL A 82 13.58 -2.01 -11.91
CA VAL A 82 14.20 -2.12 -10.58
C VAL A 82 14.38 -0.74 -9.96
N LEU A 83 14.88 0.21 -10.75
CA LEU A 83 15.09 1.59 -10.28
C LEU A 83 13.79 2.22 -9.82
N MET A 84 12.73 2.11 -10.62
CA MET A 84 11.43 2.70 -10.26
C MET A 84 10.81 2.03 -9.04
N ARG A 85 10.91 0.69 -8.94
CA ARG A 85 10.44 -0.02 -7.74
C ARG A 85 11.18 0.44 -6.49
N ARG A 86 12.49 0.66 -6.58
CA ARG A 86 13.29 1.17 -5.46
C ARG A 86 12.83 2.55 -5.02
N ARG A 87 12.59 3.46 -5.97
CA ARG A 87 12.13 4.82 -5.67
C ARG A 87 10.76 4.82 -5.02
N ILE A 88 9.84 4.03 -5.53
CA ILE A 88 8.49 3.92 -4.98
C ILE A 88 8.54 3.31 -3.57
N ARG A 89 9.32 2.24 -3.40
CA ARG A 89 9.47 1.58 -2.09
C ARG A 89 10.05 2.53 -1.05
N GLU A 90 11.06 3.30 -1.43
CA GLU A 90 11.68 4.28 -0.54
C GLU A 90 10.71 5.37 -0.12
N ALA A 91 9.96 5.91 -1.07
CA ALA A 91 8.95 6.92 -0.79
C ALA A 91 7.86 6.38 0.14
N TRP A 92 7.39 5.17 -0.09
CA TRP A 92 6.41 4.51 0.77
C TRP A 92 7.00 4.28 2.17
N ARG A 93 8.19 3.70 2.23
CA ARG A 93 8.86 3.39 3.49
C ARG A 93 8.97 4.61 4.41
N LEU A 94 9.34 5.74 3.84
CA LEU A 94 9.55 6.96 4.61
C LEU A 94 8.25 7.69 5.01
N ASN A 95 7.15 7.42 4.32
CA ASN A 95 5.94 8.24 4.47
C ASN A 95 4.70 7.47 4.94
N ARG A 96 4.79 6.15 5.17
CA ARG A 96 3.62 5.33 5.49
C ARG A 96 3.16 5.37 6.95
N LEU A 97 4.00 5.81 7.87
CA LEU A 97 3.70 5.73 9.31
C LEU A 97 2.39 6.42 9.71
N PRO A 98 2.06 7.62 9.23
CA PRO A 98 0.77 8.23 9.57
C PRO A 98 -0.42 7.37 9.13
N LEU A 99 -0.33 6.69 7.98
CA LEU A 99 -1.36 5.77 7.53
C LEU A 99 -1.48 4.56 8.47
N LYS A 100 -0.35 3.98 8.88
CA LYS A 100 -0.35 2.86 9.82
C LYS A 100 -1.00 3.25 11.14
N GLN A 101 -0.68 4.43 11.65
CA GLN A 101 -1.25 4.93 12.89
C GLN A 101 -2.77 5.12 12.78
N ALA A 102 -3.23 5.66 11.65
CA ALA A 102 -4.66 5.82 11.40
C ALA A 102 -5.38 4.46 11.33
N LEU A 103 -4.76 3.47 10.73
CA LEU A 103 -5.33 2.12 10.64
C LEU A 103 -5.35 1.41 11.99
N GLU A 104 -4.32 1.58 12.79
CA GLU A 104 -4.26 1.00 14.13
C GLU A 104 -5.30 1.60 15.06
N ALA A 105 -5.67 2.86 14.83
CA ALA A 105 -6.72 3.53 15.58
C ALA A 105 -8.12 3.15 15.12
N ASN A 106 -8.26 2.47 13.98
CA ASN A 106 -9.55 2.07 13.43
C ASN A 106 -9.76 0.56 13.60
N PRO A 107 -10.63 0.14 14.55
CA PRO A 107 -10.84 -1.29 14.81
C PRO A 107 -11.59 -2.01 13.69
N ASP A 108 -12.23 -1.29 12.78
CA ASP A 108 -12.99 -1.89 11.69
C ASP A 108 -12.11 -2.39 10.55
N VAL A 109 -10.84 -1.97 10.54
CA VAL A 109 -9.88 -2.39 9.52
C VAL A 109 -8.80 -3.25 10.17
N ARG A 110 -8.80 -4.54 9.85
CA ARG A 110 -7.75 -5.46 10.31
C ARG A 110 -6.49 -5.29 9.49
N THR A 111 -6.64 -5.20 8.16
CA THR A 111 -5.52 -4.99 7.26
C THR A 111 -5.98 -4.26 6.00
N LEU A 112 -5.09 -3.47 5.45
CA LEU A 112 -5.29 -2.75 4.20
C LEU A 112 -4.34 -3.31 3.15
N SER A 113 -4.89 -3.80 2.04
CA SER A 113 -4.09 -4.23 0.89
C SER A 113 -3.93 -3.06 -0.07
N VAL A 114 -2.70 -2.77 -0.48
CA VAL A 114 -2.37 -1.65 -1.35
C VAL A 114 -1.48 -2.12 -2.50
N ALA A 115 -1.82 -1.71 -3.71
CA ALA A 115 -0.97 -1.91 -4.88
C ALA A 115 -0.59 -0.56 -5.46
N LEU A 116 0.70 -0.34 -5.64
CA LEU A 116 1.24 0.86 -6.27
C LEU A 116 1.71 0.50 -7.67
N ILE A 117 1.09 1.11 -8.68
CA ILE A 117 1.33 0.79 -10.08
C ILE A 117 1.94 2.01 -10.77
N TYR A 118 3.10 1.82 -11.38
CA TYR A 118 3.81 2.88 -12.10
C TYR A 118 3.23 3.04 -13.51
N LEU A 119 2.91 4.28 -13.90
CA LEU A 119 2.22 4.56 -15.16
C LEU A 119 3.07 5.33 -16.18
N SER A 120 4.24 5.85 -15.80
CA SER A 120 5.07 6.63 -16.70
C SER A 120 5.94 5.75 -17.59
N ASP A 121 6.17 6.20 -18.82
CA ASP A 121 7.10 5.57 -19.75
C ASP A 121 8.53 6.12 -19.60
N LYS A 122 8.76 6.95 -18.59
CA LYS A 122 10.06 7.56 -18.28
C LYS A 122 10.48 7.22 -16.86
N ASN A 123 11.77 7.42 -16.55
CA ASN A 123 12.27 7.31 -15.19
C ASN A 123 12.02 8.65 -14.48
N GLU A 124 10.93 8.73 -13.73
CA GLU A 124 10.60 9.95 -12.99
C GLU A 124 11.57 10.14 -11.81
N PRO A 125 11.95 11.39 -11.49
CA PRO A 125 12.82 11.65 -10.35
C PRO A 125 12.20 11.20 -9.03
N TYR A 126 13.04 10.82 -8.08
CA TYR A 126 12.57 10.41 -6.75
C TYR A 126 11.71 11.49 -6.09
N SER A 127 12.09 12.77 -6.21
CA SER A 127 11.33 13.86 -5.62
C SER A 127 9.89 13.93 -6.12
N THR A 128 9.67 13.68 -7.41
CA THR A 128 8.34 13.61 -8.00
C THR A 128 7.56 12.43 -7.44
N ILE A 129 8.19 11.27 -7.40
CA ILE A 129 7.57 10.04 -6.88
C ILE A 129 7.18 10.21 -5.41
N GLU A 130 8.08 10.75 -4.59
CA GLU A 130 7.80 10.97 -3.18
C GLU A 130 6.63 11.93 -2.96
N ARG A 131 6.60 13.03 -3.71
CA ARG A 131 5.50 13.99 -3.62
C ARG A 131 4.15 13.33 -3.94
N LYS A 132 4.11 12.53 -5.00
CA LYS A 132 2.89 11.85 -5.41
C LYS A 132 2.46 10.76 -4.42
N ILE A 133 3.42 10.01 -3.88
CA ILE A 133 3.14 9.03 -2.83
C ILE A 133 2.55 9.70 -1.59
N ARG A 134 3.09 10.84 -1.19
CA ARG A 134 2.54 11.61 -0.06
C ARG A 134 1.08 12.03 -0.30
N LEU A 135 0.79 12.52 -1.51
CA LEU A 135 -0.58 12.91 -1.87
C LEU A 135 -1.51 11.71 -1.84
N LEU A 136 -1.08 10.57 -2.38
CA LEU A 136 -1.87 9.35 -2.38
C LEU A 136 -2.13 8.86 -0.95
N LEU A 137 -1.13 8.92 -0.09
CA LEU A 137 -1.28 8.52 1.31
C LEU A 137 -2.27 9.41 2.05
N ARG A 138 -2.27 10.72 1.80
CA ARG A 138 -3.24 11.64 2.36
C ARG A 138 -4.66 11.32 1.90
N LYS A 139 -4.83 11.09 0.60
CA LYS A 139 -6.13 10.73 0.04
C LYS A 139 -6.64 9.42 0.60
N LEU A 140 -5.75 8.45 0.74
CA LEU A 140 -6.09 7.13 1.29
C LEU A 140 -6.50 7.24 2.74
N SER A 141 -5.77 7.98 3.56
CA SER A 141 -6.10 8.22 4.96
C SER A 141 -7.47 8.88 5.10
N ALA A 142 -7.76 9.87 4.26
CA ALA A 142 -9.05 10.56 4.25
C ALA A 142 -10.19 9.60 3.88
N LYS A 143 -9.98 8.69 2.94
CA LYS A 143 -10.97 7.69 2.54
C LYS A 143 -11.26 6.71 3.67
N ILE A 144 -10.24 6.29 4.39
CA ILE A 144 -10.38 5.37 5.52
C ILE A 144 -11.15 6.04 6.65
N ASP A 145 -10.81 7.28 7.00
CA ASP A 145 -11.51 8.05 8.02
C ASP A 145 -12.97 8.26 7.65
N SER A 146 -13.25 8.59 6.39
CA SER A 146 -14.60 8.76 5.88
C SER A 146 -15.42 7.49 5.98
N THR A 147 -14.82 6.33 5.71
CA THR A 147 -15.48 5.04 5.82
C THR A 147 -15.83 4.72 7.28
N ALA A 148 -14.90 4.99 8.20
CA ALA A 148 -15.14 4.80 9.63
C ALA A 148 -16.26 5.70 10.14
N SER A 149 -16.32 6.94 9.67
CA SER A 149 -17.37 7.90 10.05
C SER A 149 -18.75 7.47 9.56
N LYS A 150 -18.83 6.82 8.39
CA LYS A 150 -20.10 6.37 7.83
C LYS A 150 -20.69 5.16 8.55
N GLU A 151 -19.85 4.37 9.20
CA GLU A 151 -20.29 3.19 9.95
C GLU A 151 -20.65 3.52 11.40
N ALA A 152 -20.29 4.71 11.83
CA ALA A 152 -20.69 5.20 13.14
C ALA A 152 -22.08 5.85 13.04
#